data_b4c9787e75b83b072230350f029d2699
#
_entry.id   b4c9787e75b83b072230350f029d2699
#
_cell.length_a   1.000
_cell.length_b   1.000
_cell.length_c   1.000
_cell.angle_alpha   90.00
_cell.angle_beta   90.00
_cell.angle_gamma   90.00
#
_symmetry.space_group_name_H-M   'P 1'
#
loop_
_entity.id
_entity.type
_entity.pdbx_description
1 polymer ?
#
loop_
_entity_poly.entity_id
_entity_poly.type
_entity_poly.pdbx_seq_one_letter_code
_entity_poly.pdbx_strand_id
1 'polypeptide(L)'
;MDETGGNGHLDGNAADGGCPNGDLPFDVFSKQCPSRGTLEHVTGRWGSLTLGALYEESLRFNALRRRVDGVSEKMLSQTLHALERDGLVHREAQPTNPPRVDYELTPLGRQVAEQLLGLIHLVEGRMSEVLVARGRYDESHAVRGV
;
A
#
# COMPACT_ATOMS: atom_id res chain seq x y z
N MET A 1 42.65 -12.21 9.91
CA MET A 1 42.02 -12.21 10.60
C MET A 1 40.69 -11.80 10.51
N ASP A 2 40.21 -11.19 10.71
CA ASP A 2 39.11 -10.53 10.67
C ASP A 2 38.11 -10.93 9.70
N GLU A 3 38.37 -11.52 8.79
CA GLU A 3 37.44 -11.79 7.79
C GLU A 3 36.35 -12.59 8.27
N THR A 4 36.58 -13.45 9.16
CA THR A 4 35.49 -14.32 9.55
C THR A 4 34.35 -13.57 10.10
N GLY A 5 34.65 -12.61 10.89
CA GLY A 5 33.59 -11.88 11.49
C GLY A 5 32.68 -11.27 10.46
N GLY A 6 33.29 -10.85 9.45
CA GLY A 6 32.47 -10.19 8.47
C GLY A 6 31.46 -11.09 7.88
N ASN A 7 31.83 -12.29 7.71
CA ASN A 7 30.90 -13.17 7.06
C ASN A 7 29.63 -13.37 7.86
N GLY A 8 29.83 -13.66 9.07
CA GLY A 8 28.66 -13.89 9.89
C GLY A 8 27.75 -12.70 9.89
N HIS A 9 28.41 -11.58 9.91
CA HIS A 9 27.61 -10.40 9.93
C HIS A 9 26.77 -10.25 8.69
N LEU A 10 27.32 -10.62 7.55
CA LEU A 10 26.56 -10.49 6.34
C LEU A 10 25.30 -11.30 6.38
N ASP A 11 25.40 -12.47 6.91
CA ASP A 11 24.23 -13.30 6.94
C ASP A 11 23.11 -12.71 7.76
N GLY A 12 23.45 -12.23 8.90
CA GLY A 12 22.45 -11.65 9.73
C GLY A 12 21.79 -10.48 9.07
N ASN A 13 22.59 -9.75 8.36
CA ASN A 13 22.02 -8.62 7.71
C ASN A 13 20.98 -8.97 6.70
N ALA A 14 21.25 -9.94 5.92
CA ALA A 14 20.28 -10.34 4.93
C ALA A 14 18.98 -10.77 5.57
N ALA A 15 19.10 -11.47 6.66
CA ALA A 15 17.90 -11.93 7.34
C ALA A 15 17.09 -10.79 7.87
N ASP A 16 17.76 -9.74 8.24
CA ASP A 16 17.06 -8.63 8.82
C ASP A 16 16.44 -7.71 7.82
N GLY A 17 16.50 -8.05 6.57
CA GLY A 17 15.82 -7.24 5.62
C GLY A 17 16.69 -6.45 4.71
N GLY A 18 17.96 -6.65 4.76
CA GLY A 18 18.84 -6.00 3.81
C GLY A 18 18.56 -6.51 2.42
N CYS A 19 18.75 -5.69 1.44
CA CYS A 19 18.51 -6.04 0.07
C CYS A 19 19.81 -6.36 -0.65
N PRO A 20 19.74 -7.22 -1.62
CA PRO A 20 20.99 -7.68 -2.23
C PRO A 20 21.75 -6.66 -3.02
N ASN A 21 21.13 -5.63 -3.48
CA ASN A 21 21.86 -4.69 -4.20
C ASN A 21 21.98 -3.40 -3.63
N GLY A 22 22.99 -3.04 -3.51
CA GLY A 22 23.62 -2.20 -3.29
C GLY A 22 23.61 -0.90 -2.68
N ASP A 23 23.48 0.05 -3.38
CA ASP A 23 23.70 1.38 -2.92
C ASP A 23 22.70 1.82 -1.88
N LEU A 24 21.51 1.38 -1.99
CA LEU A 24 20.47 1.70 -1.04
C LEU A 24 20.19 0.49 -0.19
N PRO A 25 19.84 0.70 1.09
CA PRO A 25 19.54 -0.44 1.95
C PRO A 25 18.32 -1.22 1.51
N PHE A 26 17.44 -0.61 0.72
CA PHE A 26 16.24 -1.29 0.24
C PHE A 26 16.04 -1.01 -1.24
N ASP A 27 15.52 -2.02 -1.93
CA ASP A 27 15.32 -1.94 -3.37
C ASP A 27 14.00 -2.62 -3.73
N VAL A 28 12.99 -1.83 -4.05
CA VAL A 28 11.67 -2.38 -4.32
C VAL A 28 11.64 -3.26 -5.56
N PHE A 29 12.64 -3.14 -6.44
CA PHE A 29 12.66 -3.97 -7.64
C PHE A 29 13.11 -5.39 -7.36
N SER A 30 13.67 -5.65 -6.20
CA SER A 30 14.05 -6.99 -5.80
C SER A 30 12.91 -7.61 -5.00
N LYS A 31 12.40 -8.74 -5.46
CA LYS A 31 11.27 -9.34 -4.75
C LYS A 31 11.65 -9.88 -3.38
N GLN A 32 12.93 -10.02 -3.11
CA GLN A 32 13.38 -10.50 -1.81
C GLN A 32 13.50 -9.39 -0.79
N CYS A 33 13.41 -8.17 -1.22
CA CYS A 33 13.55 -7.04 -0.33
C CYS A 33 12.22 -6.74 0.35
N PRO A 34 12.19 -6.54 1.66
CA PRO A 34 10.91 -6.29 2.35
C PRO A 34 10.20 -5.04 1.88
N SER A 35 10.91 -4.08 1.31
CA SER A 35 10.28 -2.89 0.78
C SER A 35 9.32 -3.22 -0.36
N ARG A 36 9.59 -4.29 -1.11
CA ARG A 36 8.71 -4.74 -2.18
C ARG A 36 7.33 -5.09 -1.63
N GLY A 37 7.28 -5.84 -0.54
CA GLY A 37 6.03 -6.23 0.07
C GLY A 37 5.25 -5.03 0.59
N THR A 38 5.93 -4.11 1.25
CA THR A 38 5.26 -2.92 1.76
C THR A 38 4.71 -2.09 0.60
N LEU A 39 5.48 -1.92 -0.46
CA LEU A 39 4.98 -1.17 -1.61
C LEU A 39 3.75 -1.85 -2.21
N GLU A 40 3.75 -3.18 -2.28
CA GLU A 40 2.59 -3.91 -2.78
C GLU A 40 1.36 -3.70 -1.91
N HIS A 41 1.54 -3.67 -0.60
CA HIS A 41 0.42 -3.39 0.30
C HIS A 41 -0.15 -2.00 0.05
N VAL A 42 0.73 -1.03 -0.11
CA VAL A 42 0.33 0.37 -0.25
C VAL A 42 -0.32 0.64 -1.60
N THR A 43 0.21 0.04 -2.66
CA THR A 43 -0.29 0.32 -4.01
C THR A 43 -1.34 -0.67 -4.47
N GLY A 44 -1.63 -1.69 -3.66
CA GLY A 44 -2.65 -2.65 -4.00
C GLY A 44 -4.01 -2.00 -4.08
N ARG A 45 -4.93 -2.71 -4.74
CA ARG A 45 -6.26 -2.18 -4.98
C ARG A 45 -6.91 -1.60 -3.73
N TRP A 46 -6.90 -2.38 -2.66
CA TRP A 46 -7.62 -1.96 -1.45
C TRP A 46 -6.75 -1.16 -0.50
N GLY A 47 -5.42 -1.35 -0.54
CA GLY A 47 -4.52 -0.63 0.33
C GLY A 47 -4.50 0.86 0.05
N SER A 48 -4.35 1.22 -1.21
CA SER A 48 -4.30 2.63 -1.58
C SER A 48 -5.61 3.35 -1.25
N LEU A 49 -6.74 2.69 -1.52
CA LEU A 49 -8.04 3.31 -1.25
C LEU A 49 -8.30 3.42 0.26
N THR A 50 -7.88 2.42 1.01
CA THR A 50 -8.02 2.45 2.47
C THR A 50 -7.19 3.58 3.08
N LEU A 51 -5.94 3.69 2.65
CA LEU A 51 -5.09 4.76 3.15
C LEU A 51 -5.64 6.14 2.77
N GLY A 52 -6.13 6.27 1.56
CA GLY A 52 -6.74 7.52 1.13
C GLY A 52 -7.97 7.89 1.93
N ALA A 53 -8.81 6.91 2.23
CA ALA A 53 -10.00 7.15 3.03
C ALA A 53 -9.64 7.57 4.44
N LEU A 54 -8.63 6.94 5.03
CA LEU A 54 -8.21 7.27 6.38
C LEU A 54 -7.49 8.60 6.47
N TYR A 55 -7.01 9.11 5.35
CA TYR A 55 -6.37 10.42 5.36
C TYR A 55 -7.36 11.50 5.74
N GLU A 56 -8.62 11.32 5.36
CA GLU A 56 -9.64 12.31 5.65
C GLU A 56 -10.03 12.32 7.12
N GLU A 57 -10.15 11.15 7.72
CA GLU A 57 -10.54 11.04 9.12
C GLU A 57 -10.36 9.61 9.58
N SER A 58 -10.30 9.43 10.88
CA SER A 58 -10.30 8.09 11.43
C SER A 58 -11.70 7.50 11.25
N LEU A 59 -11.75 6.20 10.98
CA LEU A 59 -13.02 5.54 10.66
C LEU A 59 -13.09 4.19 11.32
N ARG A 60 -14.33 3.77 11.62
CA ARG A 60 -14.58 2.42 12.06
C ARG A 60 -14.63 1.50 10.85
N PHE A 61 -14.55 0.21 11.14
CA PHE A 61 -14.47 -0.79 10.07
C PHE A 61 -15.62 -0.67 9.08
N ASN A 62 -16.84 -0.59 9.57
CA ASN A 62 -17.99 -0.53 8.66
C ASN A 62 -18.04 0.77 7.87
N ALA A 63 -17.62 1.86 8.47
CA ALA A 63 -17.55 3.13 7.75
C ALA A 63 -16.51 3.08 6.65
N LEU A 64 -15.37 2.46 6.94
CA LEU A 64 -14.34 2.26 5.93
C LEU A 64 -14.86 1.40 4.80
N ARG A 65 -15.56 0.35 5.13
CA ARG A 65 -16.09 -0.56 4.12
C ARG A 65 -17.07 0.17 3.20
N ARG A 66 -17.85 1.07 3.73
CA ARG A 66 -18.76 1.87 2.90
C ARG A 66 -18.01 2.88 2.04
N ARG A 67 -16.94 3.45 2.59
CA ARG A 67 -16.17 4.45 1.87
C ARG A 67 -15.38 3.83 0.72
N VAL A 68 -14.85 2.63 0.94
CA VAL A 68 -14.09 1.91 -0.08
C VAL A 68 -15.05 0.94 -0.77
N ASP A 69 -15.76 1.46 -1.73
CA ASP A 69 -16.83 0.72 -2.37
C ASP A 69 -16.31 -0.54 -3.05
N GLY A 70 -17.02 -1.62 -2.85
CA GLY A 70 -16.69 -2.90 -3.50
C GLY A 70 -15.79 -3.81 -2.68
N VAL A 71 -15.23 -3.35 -1.58
CA VAL A 71 -14.33 -4.19 -0.79
C VAL A 71 -15.17 -5.12 0.09
N SER A 72 -14.78 -6.41 0.14
CA SER A 72 -15.45 -7.35 1.03
C SER A 72 -14.89 -7.21 2.44
N GLU A 73 -15.63 -7.72 3.40
CA GLU A 73 -15.19 -7.75 4.79
C GLU A 73 -13.84 -8.41 4.92
N LYS A 74 -13.69 -9.55 4.26
CA LYS A 74 -12.46 -10.33 4.34
C LYS A 74 -11.28 -9.54 3.77
N MET A 75 -11.47 -8.94 2.61
CA MET A 75 -10.39 -8.21 1.97
C MET A 75 -10.01 -6.96 2.75
N LEU A 76 -10.99 -6.25 3.28
CA LEU A 76 -10.69 -5.07 4.08
C LEU A 76 -9.95 -5.47 5.35
N SER A 77 -10.38 -6.56 5.99
CA SER A 77 -9.72 -7.04 7.19
C SER A 77 -8.26 -7.40 6.91
N GLN A 78 -8.02 -8.11 5.82
CA GLN A 78 -6.66 -8.48 5.44
C GLN A 78 -5.81 -7.25 5.12
N THR A 79 -6.40 -6.30 4.43
CA THR A 79 -5.71 -5.07 4.07
C THR A 79 -5.33 -4.28 5.32
N LEU A 80 -6.27 -4.12 6.24
CA LEU A 80 -5.99 -3.39 7.49
C LEU A 80 -4.92 -4.09 8.30
N HIS A 81 -4.94 -5.41 8.34
CA HIS A 81 -3.93 -6.18 9.04
C HIS A 81 -2.53 -5.91 8.46
N ALA A 82 -2.42 -5.94 7.15
CA ALA A 82 -1.14 -5.71 6.50
C ALA A 82 -0.64 -4.29 6.75
N LEU A 83 -1.54 -3.31 6.66
CA LEU A 83 -1.15 -1.92 6.87
C LEU A 83 -0.79 -1.66 8.33
N GLU A 84 -1.49 -2.29 9.25
CA GLU A 84 -1.17 -2.17 10.66
C GLU A 84 0.18 -2.81 10.96
N ARG A 85 0.43 -3.97 10.39
CA ARG A 85 1.71 -4.66 10.59
C ARG A 85 2.88 -3.84 10.06
N ASP A 86 2.65 -3.11 8.98
CA ASP A 86 3.69 -2.26 8.39
C ASP A 86 3.83 -0.91 9.11
N GLY A 87 3.02 -0.66 10.13
CA GLY A 87 3.13 0.57 10.88
C GLY A 87 2.50 1.78 10.21
N LEU A 88 1.60 1.55 9.27
CA LEU A 88 0.96 2.64 8.55
C LEU A 88 -0.40 2.99 9.11
N VAL A 89 -1.04 2.03 9.77
CA VAL A 89 -2.38 2.21 10.34
C VAL A 89 -2.33 1.80 11.80
N HIS A 90 -3.01 2.57 12.63
CA HIS A 90 -3.15 2.29 14.04
C HIS A 90 -4.59 1.86 14.32
N ARG A 91 -4.73 0.79 15.09
CA ARG A 91 -6.02 0.27 15.47
C ARG A 91 -6.24 0.59 16.94
N GLU A 92 -7.30 1.34 17.23
CA GLU A 92 -7.57 1.78 18.59
C GLU A 92 -8.88 1.18 19.07
N ALA A 93 -8.80 0.32 20.09
CA ALA A 93 -9.99 -0.25 20.69
C ALA A 93 -10.49 0.66 21.79
N GLN A 94 -11.74 1.05 21.69
CA GLN A 94 -12.36 1.91 22.68
C GLN A 94 -13.06 1.04 23.72
N PRO A 95 -12.90 1.33 25.01
CA PRO A 95 -13.53 0.54 26.06
C PRO A 95 -14.98 0.94 26.29
N THR A 96 -15.73 1.07 25.24
CA THR A 96 -17.13 1.42 25.33
C THR A 96 -17.99 0.17 25.33
N ASN A 97 -19.27 0.32 25.54
CA ASN A 97 -20.21 -0.79 25.51
C ASN A 97 -21.34 -0.42 24.57
N PRO A 98 -21.41 -1.04 23.38
CA PRO A 98 -20.52 -2.11 22.92
C PRO A 98 -19.12 -1.61 22.56
N PRO A 99 -18.15 -2.52 22.51
CA PRO A 99 -16.78 -2.13 22.14
C PRO A 99 -16.72 -1.53 20.76
N ARG A 100 -15.82 -0.59 20.61
CA ARG A 100 -15.68 0.12 19.36
C ARG A 100 -14.21 0.13 18.95
N VAL A 101 -13.95 -0.06 17.66
CA VAL A 101 -12.61 -0.05 17.14
C VAL A 101 -12.52 0.99 16.03
N ASP A 102 -11.59 1.92 16.21
CA ASP A 102 -11.33 2.95 15.23
C ASP A 102 -10.00 2.69 14.55
N TYR A 103 -9.90 3.03 13.29
CA TYR A 103 -8.65 2.94 12.54
C TYR A 103 -8.22 4.35 12.14
N GLU A 104 -6.93 4.60 12.26
CA GLU A 104 -6.40 5.91 11.88
C GLU A 104 -5.00 5.74 11.34
N LEU A 105 -4.52 6.73 10.60
CA LEU A 105 -3.17 6.68 10.06
C LEU A 105 -2.16 7.02 11.13
N THR A 106 -1.03 6.31 11.10
CA THR A 106 0.14 6.73 11.86
C THR A 106 0.78 7.91 11.13
N PRO A 107 1.76 8.60 11.77
CA PRO A 107 2.48 9.65 11.04
C PRO A 107 3.10 9.15 9.74
N LEU A 108 3.67 7.96 9.74
CA LEU A 108 4.21 7.39 8.51
C LEU A 108 3.11 7.10 7.51
N GLY A 109 2.00 6.53 7.98
CA GLY A 109 0.86 6.27 7.12
C GLY A 109 0.31 7.53 6.48
N ARG A 110 0.34 8.64 7.21
CA ARG A 110 -0.13 9.91 6.67
C ARG A 110 0.77 10.39 5.53
N GLN A 111 2.07 10.25 5.70
CA GLN A 111 3.00 10.63 4.63
C GLN A 111 2.80 9.78 3.38
N VAL A 112 2.60 8.48 3.57
CA VAL A 112 2.35 7.58 2.46
C VAL A 112 1.04 7.94 1.77
N ALA A 113 0.00 8.19 2.56
CA ALA A 113 -1.30 8.53 2.00
C ALA A 113 -1.25 9.82 1.20
N GLU A 114 -0.45 10.78 1.62
CA GLU A 114 -0.29 12.02 0.88
C GLU A 114 0.24 11.77 -0.53
N GLN A 115 1.23 10.89 -0.65
CA GLN A 115 1.78 10.56 -1.95
C GLN A 115 0.75 9.83 -2.81
N LEU A 116 -0.02 8.93 -2.20
CA LEU A 116 -1.06 8.22 -2.92
C LEU A 116 -2.15 9.15 -3.41
N LEU A 117 -2.55 10.10 -2.57
CA LEU A 117 -3.59 11.05 -2.97
C LEU A 117 -3.11 11.92 -4.12
N GLY A 118 -1.83 12.28 -4.12
CA GLY A 118 -1.27 12.99 -5.27
C GLY A 118 -1.40 12.19 -6.55
N LEU A 119 -1.10 10.90 -6.47
CA LEU A 119 -1.25 10.03 -7.63
C LEU A 119 -2.70 9.90 -8.05
N ILE A 120 -3.59 9.69 -7.08
CA ILE A 120 -5.02 9.57 -7.36
C ILE A 120 -5.54 10.83 -8.05
N HIS A 121 -5.19 11.98 -7.53
CA HIS A 121 -5.65 13.25 -8.11
C HIS A 121 -5.10 13.47 -9.51
N LEU A 122 -3.86 13.05 -9.75
CA LEU A 122 -3.29 13.15 -11.08
C LEU A 122 -4.07 12.31 -12.08
N VAL A 123 -4.35 11.06 -11.69
CA VAL A 123 -5.08 10.15 -12.56
C VAL A 123 -6.48 10.68 -12.83
N GLU A 124 -7.18 11.09 -11.76
CA GLU A 124 -8.54 11.60 -11.92
C GLU A 124 -8.58 12.85 -12.79
N GLY A 125 -7.58 13.72 -12.62
CA GLY A 125 -7.54 14.95 -13.37
C GLY A 125 -7.19 14.78 -14.83
N ARG A 126 -6.63 13.64 -15.20
CA ARG A 126 -6.21 13.40 -16.58
C ARG A 126 -6.99 12.25 -17.22
N MET A 127 -8.12 11.89 -16.65
CA MET A 127 -8.88 10.74 -17.18
C MET A 127 -9.39 10.98 -18.59
N SER A 128 -9.63 12.21 -18.98
CA SER A 128 -10.05 12.43 -20.35
C SER A 128 -8.99 11.97 -21.35
N GLU A 129 -7.72 12.17 -21.01
CA GLU A 129 -6.63 11.71 -21.87
C GLU A 129 -6.57 10.18 -21.91
N VAL A 130 -6.80 9.56 -20.77
CA VAL A 130 -6.81 8.09 -20.68
C VAL A 130 -7.92 7.52 -21.55
N LEU A 131 -9.11 8.13 -21.47
CA LEU A 131 -10.25 7.63 -22.21
C LEU A 131 -10.05 7.79 -23.72
N VAL A 132 -9.43 8.89 -24.14
CA VAL A 132 -9.10 9.07 -25.54
C VAL A 132 -8.10 8.00 -26.00
N ALA A 133 -7.10 7.73 -25.18
CA ALA A 133 -6.11 6.72 -25.52
C ALA A 133 -6.75 5.33 -25.64
N ARG A 134 -7.66 5.00 -24.72
CA ARG A 134 -8.38 3.73 -24.78
C ARG A 134 -9.18 3.62 -26.06
N GLY A 135 -9.87 4.69 -26.44
CA GLY A 135 -10.67 4.68 -27.65
C GLY A 135 -9.83 4.43 -28.89
N ARG A 136 -8.67 5.07 -28.95
CA ARG A 136 -7.76 4.86 -30.08
C ARG A 136 -7.23 3.44 -30.14
N TYR A 137 -6.87 2.92 -29.00
CA TYR A 137 -6.36 1.56 -28.92
C TYR A 137 -7.43 0.57 -29.35
N ASP A 138 -8.63 0.72 -28.83
CA ASP A 138 -9.73 -0.21 -29.13
C ASP A 138 -10.10 -0.17 -30.60
N GLU A 139 -10.14 1.02 -31.17
CA GLU A 139 -10.40 1.16 -32.59
C GLU A 139 -9.39 0.42 -33.44
N SER A 140 -8.12 0.66 -33.16
CA SER A 140 -7.06 0.07 -33.91
C SER A 140 -7.04 -1.46 -33.77
N HIS A 141 -7.35 -1.96 -32.60
CA HIS A 141 -7.31 -3.40 -32.35
C HIS A 141 -8.58 -4.11 -32.77
N ALA A 142 -9.69 -3.42 -32.81
CA ALA A 142 -10.93 -4.00 -33.34
C ALA A 142 -10.77 -4.30 -34.82
N VAL A 143 -10.11 -3.39 -35.53
CA VAL A 143 -9.91 -3.62 -36.96
C VAL A 143 -9.01 -4.81 -37.22
N ARG A 144 -7.95 -4.94 -36.44
CA ARG A 144 -7.01 -6.03 -36.63
C ARG A 144 -7.34 -7.28 -35.86
N GLY A 145 -7.95 -7.14 -34.77
CA GLY A 145 -8.10 -8.19 -33.82
C GLY A 145 -9.10 -9.23 -34.20
N VAL A 146 -9.82 -9.00 -35.19
CA VAL A 146 -10.81 -9.95 -35.56
C VAL A 146 -10.27 -11.20 -36.22
#